data_73545c7136b55c2031c45a024032b486
#
_entry.id   73545c7136b55c2031c45a024032b486
#
_cell.length_a   1.000
_cell.length_b   1.000
_cell.length_c   1.000
_cell.angle_alpha   90.00
_cell.angle_beta   90.00
_cell.angle_gamma   90.00
#
_symmetry.space_group_name_H-M   'P 1'
#
loop_
_entity.id
_entity.type
_entity.pdbx_description
1 polymer ?
#
loop_
_entity_poly.entity_id
_entity_poly.type
_entity_poly.pdbx_seq_one_letter_code
_entity_poly.pdbx_strand_id
1 'polypeptide(L)'
;MSKKSRKKSPKTSTKRHPAAKSSKASKTGAAKTGRTGAKSSKKAAGKPSHKAPSKRLKSPSSAAAAQRNNKSSSMEKAHVLAEGAKAPAFHLTRDGGGMIALSDYAGKKLVLFFYPRADTPGCTREAIDFTRLRSAFAESGTGVLGISADPLAAQERFRDKHGLEVPLISDEKHQTLEAYGAWGEKSMYGRTFLGIIRTTVLIDSEGRVARVWRHVKVDGHANDVLAAARAL
;
A
#
# COMPACT_ATOMS: atom_id res chain seq x y z
N MET A 1 -16.65 -44.10 -55.71
CA MET A 1 -17.87 -44.63 -55.09
C MET A 1 -17.97 -44.17 -53.66
N SER A 2 -19.06 -43.52 -53.40
CA SER A 2 -19.46 -42.81 -52.16
C SER A 2 -19.52 -43.66 -50.92
N LYS A 3 -19.34 -43.04 -49.76
CA LYS A 3 -20.29 -43.17 -48.63
C LYS A 3 -20.12 -42.05 -47.63
N LYS A 4 -21.09 -41.14 -47.61
CA LYS A 4 -21.38 -40.19 -46.55
C LYS A 4 -21.88 -40.94 -45.32
N SER A 5 -21.34 -40.64 -44.14
CA SER A 5 -21.97 -40.96 -42.86
C SER A 5 -22.26 -39.72 -42.07
N ARG A 6 -23.54 -39.38 -41.93
CA ARG A 6 -24.12 -38.38 -41.02
C ARG A 6 -24.15 -39.00 -39.63
N LYS A 7 -23.57 -38.33 -38.62
CA LYS A 7 -23.83 -38.59 -37.20
C LYS A 7 -24.64 -37.47 -36.57
N LYS A 8 -25.79 -37.90 -36.04
CA LYS A 8 -26.82 -37.08 -35.38
C LYS A 8 -26.33 -36.54 -34.04
N SER A 9 -26.70 -35.29 -33.75
CA SER A 9 -26.62 -34.66 -32.43
C SER A 9 -27.70 -35.19 -31.48
N PRO A 10 -27.46 -35.37 -30.19
CA PRO A 10 -28.53 -35.48 -29.21
C PRO A 10 -28.89 -34.14 -28.60
N LYS A 11 -30.19 -33.88 -28.57
CA LYS A 11 -30.87 -32.85 -27.78
C LYS A 11 -30.87 -33.26 -26.30
N THR A 12 -30.47 -32.36 -25.38
CA THR A 12 -30.77 -32.50 -23.95
C THR A 12 -31.42 -31.21 -23.46
N SER A 13 -32.57 -31.31 -23.22
CA SER A 13 -33.56 -31.12 -22.19
C SER A 13 -33.21 -30.09 -21.11
N THR A 14 -33.98 -29.01 -21.21
CA THR A 14 -34.13 -27.89 -20.24
C THR A 14 -34.81 -28.41 -18.96
N LYS A 15 -34.18 -28.28 -17.81
CA LYS A 15 -34.82 -28.49 -16.50
C LYS A 15 -34.92 -27.16 -15.77
N ARG A 16 -36.14 -26.64 -15.72
CA ARG A 16 -36.57 -25.47 -14.96
C ARG A 16 -36.58 -25.82 -13.48
N HIS A 17 -36.03 -24.95 -12.61
CA HIS A 17 -36.25 -25.00 -11.17
C HIS A 17 -37.13 -23.83 -10.75
N PRO A 18 -38.06 -24.05 -9.81
CA PRO A 18 -39.04 -23.07 -9.42
C PRO A 18 -38.53 -22.09 -8.36
N ALA A 19 -39.10 -20.89 -8.43
CA ALA A 19 -38.97 -19.82 -7.47
C ALA A 19 -39.53 -20.21 -6.08
N ALA A 20 -38.82 -19.86 -5.03
CA ALA A 20 -39.35 -19.85 -3.67
C ALA A 20 -39.56 -18.42 -3.19
N LYS A 21 -40.77 -18.22 -2.70
CA LYS A 21 -41.41 -16.97 -2.28
C LYS A 21 -40.85 -16.42 -0.97
N SER A 22 -40.88 -15.09 -0.92
CA SER A 22 -40.89 -14.20 0.23
C SER A 22 -41.53 -14.70 1.52
N SER A 23 -40.98 -14.34 2.67
CA SER A 23 -41.73 -14.07 3.88
C SER A 23 -41.27 -12.77 4.54
N LYS A 24 -42.25 -11.94 4.76
CA LYS A 24 -42.33 -10.62 5.34
C LYS A 24 -42.85 -10.82 6.77
N ALA A 25 -42.33 -10.11 7.74
CA ALA A 25 -42.95 -9.63 8.97
C ALA A 25 -41.86 -9.36 10.00
N SER A 26 -41.92 -8.42 10.87
CA SER A 26 -42.73 -7.30 11.34
C SER A 26 -41.95 -6.76 12.54
N LYS A 27 -41.74 -5.47 12.58
CA LYS A 27 -42.29 -4.42 13.44
C LYS A 27 -42.38 -4.71 14.95
N THR A 28 -41.95 -3.71 15.69
CA THR A 28 -42.19 -3.16 17.03
C THR A 28 -41.02 -3.38 17.96
N GLY A 29 -40.60 -2.39 18.78
CA GLY A 29 -41.25 -1.28 19.37
C GLY A 29 -40.22 -0.35 20.07
N ALA A 30 -40.69 0.83 20.34
CA ALA A 30 -40.06 1.95 20.99
C ALA A 30 -40.11 1.90 22.52
N ALA A 31 -39.09 2.50 23.18
CA ALA A 31 -39.19 3.21 24.46
C ALA A 31 -37.84 3.93 24.65
N LYS A 32 -37.70 5.15 24.71
CA LYS A 32 -38.07 6.40 25.38
C LYS A 32 -37.93 6.31 26.91
N THR A 33 -37.14 7.20 27.44
CA THR A 33 -36.99 7.89 28.73
C THR A 33 -35.55 7.78 29.22
N GLY A 34 -34.88 8.82 29.71
CA GLY A 34 -35.10 10.12 30.22
C GLY A 34 -33.74 10.52 30.83
N ARG A 35 -33.24 11.69 30.56
CA ARG A 35 -33.26 12.95 31.30
C ARG A 35 -32.65 12.90 32.72
N THR A 36 -31.73 13.84 32.93
CA THR A 36 -31.26 14.70 34.02
C THR A 36 -29.75 14.59 34.16
N GLY A 37 -28.90 15.64 34.10
CA GLY A 37 -29.03 17.03 34.56
C GLY A 37 -28.21 17.23 35.85
N ALA A 38 -27.12 18.02 35.76
CA ALA A 38 -26.49 18.87 36.77
C ALA A 38 -25.06 19.17 36.32
N LYS A 39 -24.67 20.30 35.96
CA LYS A 39 -24.44 21.65 36.49
C LYS A 39 -23.63 21.71 37.80
N SER A 40 -22.59 22.42 37.71
CA SER A 40 -21.88 23.37 38.62
C SER A 40 -20.45 22.93 38.88
N SER A 41 -19.44 23.75 39.10
CA SER A 41 -19.23 25.19 39.12
C SER A 41 -17.74 25.44 39.43
N LYS A 42 -17.12 26.44 38.75
CA LYS A 42 -16.30 27.53 39.26
C LYS A 42 -15.31 27.30 40.43
N LYS A 43 -14.04 27.69 40.19
CA LYS A 43 -13.26 28.77 40.82
C LYS A 43 -11.78 28.43 40.71
N ALA A 44 -10.95 29.15 40.04
CA ALA A 44 -10.29 30.45 40.28
C ALA A 44 -9.01 30.35 41.13
N ALA A 45 -7.94 30.80 40.50
CA ALA A 45 -6.87 31.68 41.03
C ALA A 45 -5.75 31.09 41.89
N GLY A 46 -4.53 31.42 41.48
CA GLY A 46 -3.39 31.39 42.35
C GLY A 46 -2.02 31.42 41.64
N LYS A 47 -1.59 32.59 41.18
CA LYS A 47 -0.17 32.89 40.97
C LYS A 47 0.40 33.34 42.32
N PRO A 48 1.65 33.02 42.65
CA PRO A 48 2.61 34.09 42.72
C PRO A 48 4.01 33.77 42.16
N SER A 49 4.60 34.81 41.66
CA SER A 49 5.97 35.02 41.25
C SER A 49 6.94 34.97 42.43
N HIS A 50 8.13 34.42 42.24
CA HIS A 50 9.31 34.83 42.99
C HIS A 50 10.54 34.96 42.08
N LYS A 51 11.15 36.13 42.26
CA LYS A 51 12.36 36.75 41.74
C LYS A 51 13.61 35.89 41.89
N ALA A 52 14.54 36.11 40.95
CA ALA A 52 15.94 35.71 40.95
C ALA A 52 16.74 36.32 42.13
N PRO A 53 17.98 35.86 42.39
CA PRO A 53 19.11 36.64 41.91
C PRO A 53 20.28 35.85 41.32
N SER A 54 20.99 36.60 40.49
CA SER A 54 22.27 36.33 39.85
C SER A 54 23.39 35.99 40.83
N LYS A 55 24.26 35.04 40.46
CA LYS A 55 25.68 35.11 40.83
C LYS A 55 26.56 34.61 39.70
N ARG A 56 27.35 35.55 39.21
CA ARG A 56 28.46 35.42 38.25
C ARG A 56 29.69 34.88 38.98
N LEU A 57 30.35 33.83 38.47
CA LEU A 57 31.77 33.60 38.68
C LEU A 57 32.38 32.79 37.50
N LYS A 58 33.21 33.49 36.78
CA LYS A 58 34.57 33.21 36.28
C LYS A 58 34.89 31.82 35.73
N SER A 59 35.28 31.83 34.45
CA SER A 59 36.09 30.81 33.76
C SER A 59 37.45 30.60 34.42
N PRO A 60 38.06 29.41 34.16
CA PRO A 60 39.29 29.48 33.37
C PRO A 60 39.36 28.51 32.22
N SER A 61 40.08 28.96 31.24
CA SER A 61 40.55 28.29 30.04
C SER A 61 41.43 27.07 30.35
N SER A 62 41.31 26.01 29.60
CA SER A 62 42.50 25.36 29.04
C SER A 62 42.12 24.36 27.94
N ALA A 63 42.91 24.42 26.93
CA ALA A 63 42.89 23.63 25.72
C ALA A 63 42.82 22.12 25.95
N ALA A 64 41.93 21.46 25.22
CA ALA A 64 42.12 20.07 24.81
C ALA A 64 41.50 19.89 23.43
N ALA A 65 42.35 19.38 22.60
CA ALA A 65 42.32 19.12 21.18
C ALA A 65 41.00 18.65 20.59
N ALA A 66 40.76 19.18 19.43
CA ALA A 66 39.99 18.68 18.30
C ALA A 66 39.85 17.15 18.21
N GLN A 67 38.68 16.67 18.53
CA GLN A 67 38.08 15.53 17.80
C GLN A 67 36.81 16.03 17.18
N ARG A 68 36.92 16.63 16.01
CA ARG A 68 35.80 16.91 15.16
C ARG A 68 35.31 15.56 14.64
N ASN A 69 34.35 15.01 15.36
CA ASN A 69 33.51 13.97 14.84
C ASN A 69 32.81 14.51 13.57
N ASN A 70 33.35 14.06 12.45
CA ASN A 70 32.76 14.22 11.13
C ASN A 70 31.51 13.31 11.06
N LYS A 71 30.47 13.69 11.82
CA LYS A 71 29.16 13.05 11.84
C LYS A 71 28.11 14.06 11.35
N SER A 72 28.33 14.60 10.18
CA SER A 72 27.31 15.39 9.51
C SER A 72 27.63 15.54 8.05
N SER A 73 27.21 14.60 7.27
CA SER A 73 26.84 14.79 5.86
C SER A 73 26.26 13.52 5.25
N SER A 74 25.45 12.77 6.00
CA SER A 74 24.57 11.74 5.46
C SER A 74 23.10 12.12 5.59
N MET A 75 22.81 13.42 5.56
CA MET A 75 21.43 13.85 5.28
C MET A 75 21.24 13.83 3.77
N GLU A 76 20.81 12.66 3.29
CA GLU A 76 19.70 12.52 2.40
C GLU A 76 19.80 13.17 1.04
N LYS A 77 20.58 12.57 0.19
CA LYS A 77 20.07 12.35 -1.16
C LYS A 77 18.97 11.30 -1.00
N ALA A 78 17.69 11.67 -1.17
CA ALA A 78 16.61 10.74 -1.37
C ALA A 78 17.13 9.68 -2.33
N HIS A 79 17.23 8.45 -1.89
CA HIS A 79 17.83 7.37 -2.67
C HIS A 79 16.88 7.08 -3.84
N VAL A 80 17.08 7.79 -4.93
CA VAL A 80 16.32 7.53 -6.15
C VAL A 80 16.76 6.15 -6.62
N LEU A 81 15.89 5.18 -6.44
CA LEU A 81 16.12 3.81 -6.90
C LEU A 81 16.45 3.85 -8.40
N ALA A 82 17.65 3.43 -8.76
CA ALA A 82 18.15 3.45 -10.14
C ALA A 82 17.86 2.12 -10.83
N GLU A 83 17.53 2.17 -12.11
CA GLU A 83 17.49 0.99 -12.98
C GLU A 83 18.87 0.35 -13.04
N GLY A 84 18.94 -0.99 -13.03
CA GLY A 84 20.17 -1.78 -12.91
C GLY A 84 20.66 -2.02 -11.48
N ALA A 85 20.21 -1.23 -10.50
CA ALA A 85 20.58 -1.44 -9.09
C ALA A 85 19.93 -2.71 -8.53
N LYS A 86 20.54 -3.29 -7.49
CA LYS A 86 19.94 -4.38 -6.73
C LYS A 86 18.68 -3.86 -6.03
N ALA A 87 17.58 -4.58 -6.15
CA ALA A 87 16.33 -4.23 -5.49
C ALA A 87 16.49 -4.31 -3.95
N PRO A 88 16.01 -3.31 -3.18
CA PRO A 88 16.03 -3.36 -1.73
C PRO A 88 15.25 -4.57 -1.19
N ALA A 89 15.83 -5.28 -0.23
CA ALA A 89 15.16 -6.40 0.42
C ALA A 89 13.99 -5.91 1.27
N PHE A 90 12.91 -6.68 1.31
CA PHE A 90 11.79 -6.48 2.21
C PHE A 90 11.31 -7.80 2.80
N HIS A 91 10.67 -7.73 3.97
CA HIS A 91 10.01 -8.85 4.62
C HIS A 91 8.81 -8.28 5.38
N LEU A 92 7.60 -8.40 4.84
CA LEU A 92 6.41 -7.70 5.28
C LEU A 92 5.21 -8.65 5.39
N THR A 93 4.23 -8.24 6.19
CA THR A 93 2.96 -8.98 6.34
C THR A 93 2.06 -8.73 5.13
N ARG A 94 1.45 -9.80 4.62
CA ARG A 94 0.49 -9.76 3.52
C ARG A 94 -0.94 -9.98 4.00
N ASP A 95 -1.90 -9.55 3.22
CA ASP A 95 -3.32 -9.85 3.38
C ASP A 95 -3.57 -11.37 3.40
N GLY A 96 -4.55 -11.81 4.19
CA GLY A 96 -4.81 -13.24 4.41
C GLY A 96 -3.78 -13.93 5.32
N GLY A 97 -2.87 -13.16 5.96
CA GLY A 97 -1.88 -13.65 6.90
C GLY A 97 -0.58 -14.15 6.27
N GLY A 98 0.42 -14.34 7.12
CA GLY A 98 1.76 -14.73 6.71
C GLY A 98 2.65 -13.57 6.30
N MET A 99 3.90 -13.89 6.05
CA MET A 99 4.94 -12.96 5.63
C MET A 99 5.28 -13.21 4.17
N ILE A 100 5.76 -12.18 3.49
CA ILE A 100 6.24 -12.24 2.12
C ILE A 100 7.53 -11.42 2.01
N ALA A 101 8.50 -11.95 1.28
CA ALA A 101 9.81 -11.35 1.13
C ALA A 101 10.21 -11.27 -0.35
N LEU A 102 11.15 -10.37 -0.67
CA LEU A 102 11.74 -10.34 -2.00
C LEU A 102 12.37 -11.68 -2.40
N SER A 103 12.99 -12.39 -1.43
CA SER A 103 13.60 -13.70 -1.65
C SER A 103 12.64 -14.79 -2.15
N ASP A 104 11.35 -14.67 -1.90
CA ASP A 104 10.34 -15.63 -2.35
C ASP A 104 10.15 -15.60 -3.88
N TYR A 105 10.68 -14.55 -4.50
CA TYR A 105 10.67 -14.33 -5.96
C TYR A 105 12.05 -14.55 -6.61
N ALA A 106 13.00 -15.17 -5.90
CA ALA A 106 14.30 -15.48 -6.49
C ALA A 106 14.14 -16.31 -7.79
N GLY A 107 14.79 -15.88 -8.87
CA GLY A 107 14.69 -16.50 -10.18
C GLY A 107 13.40 -16.16 -10.96
N LYS A 108 12.54 -15.26 -10.45
CA LYS A 108 11.31 -14.79 -11.10
C LYS A 108 11.32 -13.27 -11.19
N LYS A 109 10.62 -12.75 -12.18
CA LYS A 109 10.36 -11.32 -12.26
C LYS A 109 9.29 -10.92 -11.24
N LEU A 110 9.36 -9.67 -10.74
CA LEU A 110 8.43 -9.16 -9.74
C LEU A 110 8.04 -7.71 -10.05
N VAL A 111 6.76 -7.44 -10.01
CA VAL A 111 6.18 -6.10 -10.04
C VAL A 111 5.76 -5.70 -8.64
N LEU A 112 6.25 -4.57 -8.16
CA LEU A 112 5.79 -3.89 -6.95
C LEU A 112 5.06 -2.62 -7.34
N PHE A 113 3.76 -2.49 -7.06
CA PHE A 113 3.05 -1.23 -7.22
C PHE A 113 2.73 -0.62 -5.86
N PHE A 114 3.20 0.62 -5.67
CA PHE A 114 3.03 1.38 -4.44
C PHE A 114 1.87 2.36 -4.60
N TYR A 115 0.83 2.23 -3.77
CA TYR A 115 -0.38 3.03 -3.87
C TYR A 115 -0.68 3.79 -2.59
N PRO A 116 -1.22 5.04 -2.69
CA PRO A 116 -1.36 5.95 -1.56
C PRO A 116 -2.27 5.47 -0.44
N ARG A 117 -3.40 4.83 -0.76
CA ARG A 117 -4.39 4.42 0.23
C ARG A 117 -5.37 3.39 -0.31
N ALA A 118 -5.61 2.34 0.46
CA ALA A 118 -6.62 1.33 0.18
C ALA A 118 -8.02 1.95 0.01
N ASP A 119 -8.82 1.33 -0.86
CA ASP A 119 -10.24 1.68 -1.10
C ASP A 119 -10.49 3.13 -1.57
N THR A 120 -9.50 3.78 -2.21
CA THR A 120 -9.69 5.05 -2.92
C THR A 120 -9.89 4.80 -4.42
N PRO A 121 -10.64 5.64 -5.17
CA PRO A 121 -11.02 5.35 -6.55
C PRO A 121 -9.85 5.00 -7.48
N GLY A 122 -8.75 5.76 -7.42
CA GLY A 122 -7.58 5.51 -8.27
C GLY A 122 -6.82 4.24 -7.87
N CYS A 123 -6.66 3.97 -6.56
CA CYS A 123 -5.98 2.77 -6.09
C CYS A 123 -6.82 1.51 -6.34
N THR A 124 -8.14 1.63 -6.24
CA THR A 124 -9.06 0.54 -6.55
C THR A 124 -8.98 0.15 -8.02
N ARG A 125 -9.00 1.13 -8.94
CA ARG A 125 -8.85 0.87 -10.37
C ARG A 125 -7.52 0.19 -10.67
N GLU A 126 -6.41 0.70 -10.14
CA GLU A 126 -5.09 0.12 -10.33
C GLU A 126 -5.00 -1.33 -9.86
N ALA A 127 -5.49 -1.63 -8.65
CA ALA A 127 -5.48 -2.97 -8.09
C ALA A 127 -6.37 -3.95 -8.89
N ILE A 128 -7.54 -3.49 -9.38
CA ILE A 128 -8.42 -4.26 -10.27
C ILE A 128 -7.73 -4.54 -11.61
N ASP A 129 -7.04 -3.56 -12.21
CA ASP A 129 -6.33 -3.73 -13.47
C ASP A 129 -5.19 -4.75 -13.34
N PHE A 130 -4.40 -4.70 -12.28
CA PHE A 130 -3.39 -5.72 -11.98
C PHE A 130 -4.00 -7.10 -11.69
N THR A 131 -5.12 -7.16 -10.95
CA THR A 131 -5.85 -8.41 -10.70
C THR A 131 -6.33 -9.03 -12.00
N ARG A 132 -6.94 -8.26 -12.91
CA ARG A 132 -7.40 -8.71 -14.24
C ARG A 132 -6.27 -9.27 -15.09
N LEU A 133 -5.07 -8.73 -14.99
CA LEU A 133 -3.91 -9.14 -15.76
C LEU A 133 -3.03 -10.19 -15.04
N ARG A 134 -3.42 -10.64 -13.84
CA ARG A 134 -2.62 -11.54 -13.01
C ARG A 134 -2.17 -12.81 -13.73
N SER A 135 -3.08 -13.45 -14.46
CA SER A 135 -2.75 -14.66 -15.23
C SER A 135 -1.70 -14.38 -16.32
N ALA A 136 -1.84 -13.25 -17.03
CA ALA A 136 -0.88 -12.84 -18.07
C ALA A 136 0.51 -12.49 -17.50
N PHE A 137 0.56 -11.92 -16.29
CA PHE A 137 1.82 -11.74 -15.55
C PHE A 137 2.42 -13.10 -15.15
N ALA A 138 1.62 -14.01 -14.60
CA ALA A 138 2.08 -15.35 -14.21
C ALA A 138 2.63 -16.14 -15.42
N GLU A 139 1.97 -16.08 -16.57
CA GLU A 139 2.44 -16.69 -17.84
C GLU A 139 3.79 -16.13 -18.28
N SER A 140 4.08 -14.86 -17.98
CA SER A 140 5.39 -14.25 -18.24
C SER A 140 6.43 -14.51 -17.14
N GLY A 141 6.13 -15.37 -16.15
CA GLY A 141 7.02 -15.65 -15.02
C GLY A 141 7.14 -14.48 -14.04
N THR A 142 6.12 -13.61 -13.97
CA THR A 142 6.16 -12.37 -13.18
C THR A 142 5.15 -12.41 -12.03
N GLY A 143 5.62 -12.20 -10.80
CA GLY A 143 4.77 -11.95 -9.64
C GLY A 143 4.30 -10.48 -9.61
N VAL A 144 3.17 -10.21 -8.95
CA VAL A 144 2.67 -8.85 -8.75
C VAL A 144 2.27 -8.66 -7.29
N LEU A 145 2.71 -7.58 -6.65
CA LEU A 145 2.41 -7.24 -5.26
C LEU A 145 2.01 -5.77 -5.15
N GLY A 146 0.95 -5.49 -4.39
CA GLY A 146 0.57 -4.12 -4.04
C GLY A 146 1.05 -3.76 -2.63
N ILE A 147 1.63 -2.57 -2.46
CA ILE A 147 2.19 -2.13 -1.18
C ILE A 147 1.64 -0.75 -0.81
N SER A 148 1.16 -0.60 0.43
CA SER A 148 0.82 0.69 1.01
C SER A 148 1.14 0.74 2.51
N ALA A 149 0.97 1.91 3.11
CA ALA A 149 1.11 2.11 4.55
C ALA A 149 -0.17 1.76 5.33
N ASP A 150 -1.20 1.28 4.67
CA ASP A 150 -2.45 0.91 5.34
C ASP A 150 -2.24 -0.31 6.24
N PRO A 151 -2.91 -0.38 7.41
CA PRO A 151 -2.87 -1.55 8.29
C PRO A 151 -3.42 -2.80 7.60
N LEU A 152 -2.94 -3.98 8.02
CA LEU A 152 -3.32 -5.27 7.44
C LEU A 152 -4.85 -5.45 7.34
N ALA A 153 -5.60 -5.11 8.38
CA ALA A 153 -7.06 -5.19 8.38
C ALA A 153 -7.74 -4.27 7.32
N ALA A 154 -7.09 -3.17 6.91
CA ALA A 154 -7.58 -2.33 5.83
C ALA A 154 -7.29 -2.96 4.46
N GLN A 155 -6.14 -3.60 4.30
CA GLN A 155 -5.77 -4.36 3.11
C GLN A 155 -6.73 -5.53 2.87
N GLU A 156 -7.05 -6.28 3.92
CA GLU A 156 -8.00 -7.41 3.85
C GLU A 156 -9.40 -6.94 3.44
N ARG A 157 -9.93 -5.88 4.07
CA ARG A 157 -11.21 -5.31 3.67
C ARG A 157 -11.21 -4.81 2.22
N PHE A 158 -10.11 -4.19 1.79
CA PHE A 158 -9.96 -3.71 0.42
C PHE A 158 -9.96 -4.87 -0.58
N ARG A 159 -9.19 -5.93 -0.32
CA ARG A 159 -9.18 -7.15 -1.10
C ARG A 159 -10.58 -7.76 -1.22
N ASP A 160 -11.23 -7.99 -0.07
CA ASP A 160 -12.52 -8.70 -0.02
C ASP A 160 -13.63 -7.88 -0.69
N LYS A 161 -13.64 -6.56 -0.49
CA LYS A 161 -14.64 -5.66 -1.07
C LYS A 161 -14.58 -5.62 -2.60
N HIS A 162 -13.39 -5.72 -3.17
CA HIS A 162 -13.18 -5.55 -4.62
C HIS A 162 -12.76 -6.85 -5.33
N GLY A 163 -12.72 -7.99 -4.62
CA GLY A 163 -12.34 -9.29 -5.18
C GLY A 163 -10.91 -9.28 -5.75
N LEU A 164 -9.97 -8.63 -5.05
CA LEU A 164 -8.60 -8.52 -5.52
C LEU A 164 -7.86 -9.85 -5.33
N GLU A 165 -7.15 -10.27 -6.36
CA GLU A 165 -6.38 -11.52 -6.34
C GLU A 165 -4.87 -11.27 -6.25
N VAL A 166 -4.39 -10.03 -6.46
CA VAL A 166 -3.02 -9.67 -6.20
C VAL A 166 -2.79 -9.51 -4.71
N PRO A 167 -1.72 -10.08 -4.13
CA PRO A 167 -1.42 -9.91 -2.71
C PRO A 167 -1.20 -8.44 -2.36
N LEU A 168 -1.79 -8.00 -1.25
CA LEU A 168 -1.65 -6.66 -0.71
C LEU A 168 -0.79 -6.71 0.55
N ILE A 169 0.16 -5.79 0.65
CA ILE A 169 1.20 -5.79 1.67
C ILE A 169 1.15 -4.52 2.49
N SER A 170 1.22 -4.67 3.80
CA SER A 170 1.22 -3.58 4.77
C SER A 170 2.65 -3.18 5.14
N ASP A 171 3.03 -1.94 4.86
CA ASP A 171 4.29 -1.32 5.29
C ASP A 171 4.01 -0.09 6.18
N GLU A 172 3.38 -0.33 7.34
CA GLU A 172 3.02 0.72 8.30
C GLU A 172 4.22 1.53 8.80
N LYS A 173 5.42 0.96 8.73
CA LYS A 173 6.67 1.60 9.16
C LYS A 173 7.37 2.39 8.04
N HIS A 174 6.85 2.37 6.84
CA HIS A 174 7.36 3.05 5.64
C HIS A 174 8.76 2.61 5.18
N GLN A 175 9.34 1.57 5.77
CA GLN A 175 10.72 1.16 5.49
C GLN A 175 10.92 0.74 4.03
N THR A 176 10.01 -0.06 3.49
CA THR A 176 10.05 -0.47 2.08
C THR A 176 9.65 0.67 1.16
N LEU A 177 8.65 1.46 1.55
CA LEU A 177 8.22 2.65 0.82
C LEU A 177 9.37 3.65 0.63
N GLU A 178 10.17 3.89 1.68
CA GLU A 178 11.34 4.76 1.65
C GLU A 178 12.47 4.15 0.81
N ALA A 179 12.80 2.87 1.03
CA ALA A 179 13.86 2.17 0.32
C ALA A 179 13.64 2.13 -1.21
N TYR A 180 12.38 2.05 -1.64
CA TYR A 180 12.00 2.10 -3.06
C TYR A 180 11.74 3.53 -3.57
N GLY A 181 11.91 4.54 -2.73
CA GLY A 181 11.66 5.94 -3.06
C GLY A 181 10.20 6.23 -3.41
N ALA A 182 9.28 5.44 -2.86
CA ALA A 182 7.84 5.62 -3.01
C ALA A 182 7.24 6.48 -1.89
N TRP A 183 8.04 6.89 -0.89
CA TRP A 183 7.65 7.80 0.19
C TRP A 183 8.36 9.14 0.02
N GLY A 184 7.63 10.23 0.08
CA GLY A 184 8.23 11.55 -0.11
C GLY A 184 7.22 12.69 0.01
N GLU A 185 7.71 13.90 -0.21
CA GLU A 185 6.89 15.11 -0.20
C GLU A 185 5.91 15.15 -1.37
N LYS A 186 4.67 15.48 -1.05
CA LYS A 186 3.58 15.69 -2.01
C LYS A 186 2.99 17.06 -1.79
N SER A 187 2.68 17.77 -2.86
CA SER A 187 1.95 19.02 -2.81
C SER A 187 0.51 18.82 -3.29
N MET A 188 -0.44 19.27 -2.51
CA MET A 188 -1.87 19.29 -2.88
C MET A 188 -2.53 20.54 -2.29
N TYR A 189 -3.20 21.30 -3.15
CA TYR A 189 -3.88 22.55 -2.77
C TYR A 189 -2.95 23.55 -2.04
N GLY A 190 -1.68 23.66 -2.48
CA GLY A 190 -0.69 24.58 -1.90
C GLY A 190 -0.13 24.15 -0.54
N ARG A 191 -0.44 22.93 -0.08
CA ARG A 191 0.13 22.35 1.15
C ARG A 191 1.05 21.21 0.81
N THR A 192 2.21 21.15 1.45
CA THR A 192 3.17 20.06 1.35
C THR A 192 2.99 19.11 2.53
N PHE A 193 2.98 17.82 2.26
CA PHE A 193 2.90 16.75 3.26
C PHE A 193 3.64 15.52 2.78
N LEU A 194 4.08 14.67 3.71
CA LEU A 194 4.68 13.39 3.37
C LEU A 194 3.62 12.35 3.04
N GLY A 195 3.90 11.51 2.05
CA GLY A 195 2.99 10.46 1.65
C GLY A 195 3.51 9.60 0.51
N ILE A 196 2.78 8.54 0.20
CA ILE A 196 3.14 7.62 -0.87
C ILE A 196 2.98 8.31 -2.23
N ILE A 197 4.07 8.36 -2.99
CA ILE A 197 4.11 8.71 -4.40
C ILE A 197 3.78 7.43 -5.18
N ARG A 198 2.69 7.44 -5.95
CA ARG A 198 2.32 6.27 -6.76
C ARG A 198 3.48 5.91 -7.68
N THR A 199 4.03 4.74 -7.44
CA THR A 199 5.24 4.26 -8.10
C THR A 199 5.05 2.78 -8.43
N THR A 200 5.58 2.33 -9.56
CA THR A 200 5.67 0.91 -9.89
C THR A 200 7.12 0.57 -10.20
N VAL A 201 7.58 -0.56 -9.73
CA VAL A 201 8.93 -1.06 -9.94
C VAL A 201 8.84 -2.47 -10.52
N LEU A 202 9.49 -2.69 -11.63
CA LEU A 202 9.69 -4.01 -12.23
C LEU A 202 11.11 -4.49 -11.87
N ILE A 203 11.18 -5.67 -11.27
CA ILE A 203 12.42 -6.34 -10.84
C ILE A 203 12.60 -7.57 -11.74
N ASP A 204 13.79 -7.78 -12.24
CA ASP A 204 14.17 -8.92 -13.07
C ASP A 204 14.39 -10.21 -12.23
N SER A 205 14.65 -11.31 -12.92
CA SER A 205 14.92 -12.61 -12.27
C SER A 205 16.22 -12.67 -11.45
N GLU A 206 17.13 -11.70 -11.67
CA GLU A 206 18.37 -11.57 -10.89
C GLU A 206 18.18 -10.70 -9.62
N GLY A 207 16.98 -10.17 -9.41
CA GLY A 207 16.67 -9.27 -8.30
C GLY A 207 17.18 -7.85 -8.51
N ARG A 208 17.37 -7.43 -9.76
CA ARG A 208 17.74 -6.06 -10.12
C ARG A 208 16.52 -5.28 -10.59
N VAL A 209 16.54 -3.98 -10.37
CA VAL A 209 15.50 -3.06 -10.84
C VAL A 209 15.63 -2.93 -12.36
N ALA A 210 14.68 -3.50 -13.09
CA ALA A 210 14.65 -3.42 -14.54
C ALA A 210 14.01 -2.10 -15.02
N ARG A 211 12.96 -1.62 -14.31
CA ARG A 211 12.29 -0.37 -14.68
C ARG A 211 11.57 0.26 -13.49
N VAL A 212 11.50 1.60 -13.48
CA VAL A 212 10.76 2.38 -12.46
C VAL A 212 9.83 3.37 -13.14
N TRP A 213 8.54 3.33 -12.78
CA TRP A 213 7.54 4.33 -13.15
C TRP A 213 7.18 5.14 -11.90
N ARG A 214 7.38 6.45 -11.95
CA ARG A 214 7.04 7.37 -10.85
C ARG A 214 5.86 8.24 -11.24
N HIS A 215 5.14 8.74 -10.24
CA HIS A 215 3.95 9.57 -10.44
C HIS A 215 2.95 8.93 -11.42
N VAL A 216 2.73 7.64 -11.27
CA VAL A 216 1.94 6.80 -12.16
C VAL A 216 0.52 7.36 -12.35
N LYS A 217 0.11 7.45 -13.61
CA LYS A 217 -1.28 7.60 -14.02
C LYS A 217 -1.85 6.20 -14.24
N VAL A 218 -3.01 5.92 -13.64
CA VAL A 218 -3.54 4.54 -13.56
C VAL A 218 -4.00 4.00 -14.91
N ASP A 219 -4.59 4.87 -15.75
CA ASP A 219 -5.21 4.45 -17.01
C ASP A 219 -4.17 3.81 -17.96
N GLY A 220 -4.36 2.54 -18.30
CA GLY A 220 -3.48 1.78 -19.18
C GLY A 220 -2.19 1.26 -18.54
N HIS A 221 -1.82 1.77 -17.34
CA HIS A 221 -0.52 1.50 -16.71
C HIS A 221 -0.22 0.01 -16.51
N ALA A 222 -1.17 -0.78 -16.03
CA ALA A 222 -0.95 -2.21 -15.80
C ALA A 222 -0.62 -2.98 -17.11
N ASN A 223 -1.15 -2.53 -18.26
CA ASN A 223 -0.80 -3.11 -19.57
C ASN A 223 0.63 -2.71 -19.98
N ASP A 224 1.03 -1.45 -19.74
CA ASP A 224 2.40 -0.98 -20.03
C ASP A 224 3.43 -1.75 -19.20
N VAL A 225 3.11 -2.01 -17.93
CA VAL A 225 3.96 -2.82 -17.03
C VAL A 225 4.05 -4.26 -17.51
N LEU A 226 2.92 -4.86 -17.94
CA LEU A 226 2.90 -6.22 -18.50
C LEU A 226 3.73 -6.30 -19.77
N ALA A 227 3.61 -5.32 -20.67
CA ALA A 227 4.43 -5.28 -21.88
C ALA A 227 5.93 -5.22 -21.56
N ALA A 228 6.33 -4.40 -20.59
CA ALA A 228 7.72 -4.33 -20.12
C ALA A 228 8.18 -5.66 -19.48
N ALA A 229 7.33 -6.30 -18.67
CA ALA A 229 7.65 -7.59 -18.04
C ALA A 229 7.84 -8.73 -19.06
N ARG A 230 7.12 -8.68 -20.20
CA ARG A 230 7.27 -9.64 -21.29
C ARG A 230 8.52 -9.41 -22.14
N ALA A 231 9.04 -8.17 -22.13
CA ALA A 231 10.23 -7.80 -22.90
C ALA A 231 11.54 -8.18 -22.20
N LEU A 232 11.51 -8.53 -20.89
CA LEU A 232 12.62 -9.08 -20.11
C LEU A 232 12.70 -10.60 -20.27
#